data_af6f51e778f09e35259266888c51155b
#
_entry.id   af6f51e778f09e35259266888c51155b
#
_cell.length_a   1.000
_cell.length_b   1.000
_cell.length_c   1.000
_cell.angle_alpha   90.00
_cell.angle_beta   90.00
_cell.angle_gamma   90.00
#
_symmetry.space_group_name_H-M   'P 1'
#
loop_
_entity.id
_entity.type
_entity.pdbx_description
1 polymer ?
#
loop_
_entity_poly.entity_id
_entity_poly.type
_entity_poly.pdbx_seq_one_letter_code
_entity_poly.pdbx_strand_id
1 'polypeptide(L)'
;MPRSFSIDDEQFVRAVSELEDPILKQLAARPLSSVELMTQYPKKSFRKGWQFEGVIGGVNTTLNLLLPFDFPYTPPSFGLVPPPRILTYPHVEEDGMLCLLFDGAPVDPAQPVEVVKQLLSDAVGLLEKSYAGENQGDFREEFLSY
;
A
#
# COMPACT_ATOMS: atom_id res chain seq x y z
N MET A 1 3.47 20.46 27.22
CA MET A 1 4.71 20.86 26.60
C MET A 1 4.55 20.82 25.08
N PRO A 2 4.77 21.93 24.41
CA PRO A 2 4.64 21.91 22.96
C PRO A 2 5.70 20.97 22.38
N ARG A 3 5.24 20.08 21.56
CA ARG A 3 6.12 19.16 20.86
C ARG A 3 6.83 19.95 19.75
N SER A 4 8.15 20.00 19.79
CA SER A 4 8.88 20.54 18.67
C SER A 4 8.77 19.59 17.49
N PHE A 5 8.52 20.13 16.31
CA PHE A 5 8.53 19.31 15.11
C PHE A 5 9.92 18.75 14.90
N SER A 6 10.01 17.44 14.82
CA SER A 6 11.26 16.80 14.48
C SER A 6 11.52 16.95 12.99
N ILE A 7 12.77 16.77 12.58
CA ILE A 7 13.13 16.73 11.16
C ILE A 7 12.33 15.66 10.44
N ASP A 8 12.06 14.53 11.14
CA ASP A 8 11.28 13.42 10.58
C ASP A 8 9.84 13.83 10.25
N ASP A 9 9.22 14.66 11.11
CA ASP A 9 7.88 15.16 10.85
C ASP A 9 7.86 16.06 9.61
N GLU A 10 8.86 16.93 9.47
CA GLU A 10 8.97 17.81 8.31
C GLU A 10 9.20 17.03 7.04
N GLN A 11 10.04 15.99 7.09
CA GLN A 11 10.29 15.13 5.96
C GLN A 11 9.04 14.37 5.55
N PHE A 12 8.27 13.89 6.52
CA PHE A 12 6.99 13.22 6.25
C PHE A 12 6.02 14.16 5.56
N VAL A 13 5.82 15.36 6.10
CA VAL A 13 4.91 16.35 5.50
C VAL A 13 5.33 16.71 4.08
N ARG A 14 6.60 16.91 3.86
CA ARG A 14 7.14 17.21 2.53
C ARG A 14 6.89 16.07 1.56
N ALA A 15 7.17 14.84 1.97
CA ALA A 15 6.96 13.67 1.12
C ALA A 15 5.48 13.51 0.76
N VAL A 16 4.59 13.72 1.71
CA VAL A 16 3.14 13.67 1.44
C VAL A 16 2.72 14.75 0.47
N SER A 17 3.24 15.99 0.64
CA SER A 17 2.96 17.08 -0.30
C SER A 17 3.37 16.74 -1.72
N GLU A 18 4.50 16.07 -1.88
CA GLU A 18 4.98 15.65 -3.20
C GLU A 18 4.07 14.64 -3.87
N LEU A 19 3.32 13.86 -3.08
CA LEU A 19 2.39 12.87 -3.63
C LEU A 19 1.07 13.47 -4.11
N GLU A 20 0.71 14.68 -3.67
CA GLU A 20 -0.63 15.23 -3.93
C GLU A 20 -1.01 15.31 -5.40
N ASP A 21 -0.21 16.00 -6.21
CA ASP A 21 -0.55 16.20 -7.63
C ASP A 21 -0.29 14.97 -8.50
N PRO A 22 0.90 14.32 -8.41
CA PRO A 22 1.19 13.21 -9.32
C PRO A 22 0.49 11.90 -8.96
N ILE A 23 0.06 11.73 -7.71
CA ILE A 23 -0.53 10.47 -7.24
C ILE A 23 -1.96 10.69 -6.74
N LEU A 24 -2.13 11.43 -5.65
CA LEU A 24 -3.42 11.48 -4.95
C LEU A 24 -4.53 12.10 -5.79
N LYS A 25 -4.25 13.18 -6.49
CA LYS A 25 -5.23 13.80 -7.38
C LYS A 25 -5.52 12.95 -8.60
N GLN A 26 -4.51 12.30 -9.15
CA GLN A 26 -4.68 11.43 -10.32
C GLN A 26 -5.56 10.22 -10.00
N LEU A 27 -5.46 9.71 -8.79
CA LEU A 27 -6.25 8.57 -8.32
C LEU A 27 -7.61 8.99 -7.73
N ALA A 28 -7.88 10.29 -7.61
CA ALA A 28 -9.04 10.81 -6.88
C ALA A 28 -9.13 10.17 -5.48
N ALA A 29 -8.01 10.10 -4.80
CA ALA A 29 -7.87 9.41 -3.54
C ALA A 29 -8.56 10.16 -2.40
N ARG A 30 -9.32 9.42 -1.58
CA ARG A 30 -10.00 9.93 -0.41
C ARG A 30 -9.16 9.67 0.84
N PRO A 31 -8.86 10.69 1.65
CA PRO A 31 -8.10 10.45 2.88
C PRO A 31 -8.87 9.58 3.87
N LEU A 32 -8.15 8.70 4.54
CA LEU A 32 -8.69 7.84 5.59
C LEU A 32 -8.48 8.50 6.95
N SER A 33 -9.47 8.38 7.84
CA SER A 33 -9.35 8.87 9.21
C SER A 33 -8.50 7.92 10.06
N SER A 34 -8.02 8.41 11.20
CA SER A 34 -7.31 7.59 12.17
C SER A 34 -8.14 6.39 12.62
N VAL A 35 -9.44 6.60 12.79
CA VAL A 35 -10.36 5.52 13.20
C VAL A 35 -10.45 4.45 12.11
N GLU A 36 -10.55 4.87 10.85
CA GLU A 36 -10.59 3.92 9.73
C GLU A 36 -9.31 3.09 9.66
N LEU A 37 -8.16 3.73 9.84
CA LEU A 37 -6.88 3.02 9.83
C LEU A 37 -6.77 2.01 10.96
N MET A 38 -7.16 2.38 12.17
CA MET A 38 -7.14 1.50 13.33
C MET A 38 -8.13 0.35 13.20
N THR A 39 -9.30 0.62 12.63
CA THR A 39 -10.34 -0.38 12.44
C THR A 39 -9.97 -1.41 11.38
N GLN A 40 -9.43 -0.96 10.26
CA GLN A 40 -9.08 -1.83 9.16
C GLN A 40 -7.76 -2.59 9.39
N TYR A 41 -6.83 -1.98 10.10
CA TYR A 41 -5.50 -2.54 10.34
C TYR A 41 -5.13 -2.52 11.82
N PRO A 42 -5.85 -3.27 12.66
CA PRO A 42 -5.64 -3.20 14.12
C PRO A 42 -4.28 -3.73 14.58
N LYS A 43 -3.61 -4.54 13.76
CA LYS A 43 -2.30 -5.10 14.08
C LYS A 43 -1.14 -4.34 13.46
N LYS A 44 -1.43 -3.25 12.73
CA LYS A 44 -0.42 -2.47 12.02
C LYS A 44 -0.57 -1.00 12.39
N SER A 45 0.49 -0.24 12.22
CA SER A 45 0.48 1.19 12.50
C SER A 45 0.79 1.97 11.24
N PHE A 46 -0.16 2.80 10.82
CA PHE A 46 0.01 3.69 9.67
C PHE A 46 -0.25 5.12 10.10
N ARG A 47 0.57 6.04 9.61
CA ARG A 47 0.47 7.45 9.94
C ARG A 47 -0.62 8.14 9.12
N LYS A 48 -0.71 7.80 7.84
CA LYS A 48 -1.72 8.31 6.91
C LYS A 48 -2.12 7.24 5.92
N GLY A 49 -3.31 7.41 5.36
CA GLY A 49 -3.79 6.54 4.31
C GLY A 49 -4.84 7.21 3.44
N TRP A 50 -4.99 6.71 2.24
CA TRP A 50 -6.00 7.15 1.26
C TRP A 50 -6.62 5.94 0.58
N GLN A 51 -7.89 6.09 0.20
CA GLN A 51 -8.60 5.04 -0.52
C GLN A 51 -8.91 5.53 -1.94
N PHE A 52 -8.73 4.66 -2.89
CA PHE A 52 -9.03 4.95 -4.29
C PHE A 52 -9.59 3.72 -4.98
N GLU A 53 -10.27 3.95 -6.09
CA GLU A 53 -10.93 2.90 -6.86
C GLU A 53 -10.46 2.90 -8.30
N GLY A 54 -10.50 1.73 -8.92
CA GLY A 54 -10.17 1.57 -10.32
C GLY A 54 -10.56 0.21 -10.84
N VAL A 55 -10.37 0.02 -12.13
CA VAL A 55 -10.63 -1.28 -12.77
C VAL A 55 -9.28 -1.93 -13.03
N ILE A 56 -9.09 -3.11 -12.47
CA ILE A 56 -7.86 -3.91 -12.65
C ILE A 56 -8.28 -5.26 -13.23
N GLY A 57 -7.72 -5.60 -14.39
CA GLY A 57 -8.05 -6.87 -15.04
C GLY A 57 -9.54 -7.07 -15.27
N GLY A 58 -10.28 -5.99 -15.54
CA GLY A 58 -11.71 -6.03 -15.73
C GLY A 58 -12.52 -6.09 -14.44
N VAL A 59 -11.89 -6.03 -13.28
CA VAL A 59 -12.54 -6.13 -11.97
C VAL A 59 -12.50 -4.78 -11.27
N ASN A 60 -13.66 -4.31 -10.79
CA ASN A 60 -13.73 -3.11 -9.96
C ASN A 60 -13.00 -3.36 -8.66
N THR A 61 -11.99 -2.55 -8.38
CA THR A 61 -11.07 -2.77 -7.27
C THR A 61 -10.95 -1.52 -6.43
N THR A 62 -10.99 -1.68 -5.12
CA THR A 62 -10.72 -0.60 -4.15
C THR A 62 -9.43 -0.90 -3.42
N LEU A 63 -8.54 0.07 -3.38
CA LEU A 63 -7.25 -0.05 -2.72
C LEU A 63 -7.03 1.07 -1.73
N ASN A 64 -6.31 0.76 -0.66
CA ASN A 64 -5.79 1.76 0.26
C ASN A 64 -4.30 1.94 0.02
N LEU A 65 -3.86 3.19 -0.08
CA LEU A 65 -2.44 3.55 -0.02
C LEU A 65 -2.14 3.93 1.42
N LEU A 66 -1.17 3.27 2.03
CA LEU A 66 -0.90 3.39 3.47
C LEU A 66 0.56 3.77 3.70
N LEU A 67 0.76 4.81 4.52
CA LEU A 67 2.09 5.33 4.81
C LEU A 67 2.49 5.00 6.24
N PRO A 68 3.63 4.34 6.43
CA PRO A 68 4.16 4.09 7.78
C PRO A 68 4.64 5.39 8.42
N PHE A 69 4.89 5.35 9.74
CA PHE A 69 5.27 6.55 10.50
C PHE A 69 6.58 7.16 10.02
N ASP A 70 7.50 6.37 9.52
CA ASP A 70 8.80 6.83 9.04
C ASP A 70 8.92 6.92 7.52
N PHE A 71 7.78 6.93 6.81
CA PHE A 71 7.79 7.25 5.39
C PHE A 71 8.47 8.61 5.18
N PRO A 72 9.35 8.81 4.23
CA PRO A 72 9.66 7.97 3.06
C PRO A 72 10.80 6.97 3.25
N TYR A 73 11.34 6.79 4.44
CA TYR A 73 12.43 5.84 4.69
C TYR A 73 11.96 4.39 4.68
N THR A 74 10.75 4.16 5.17
CA THR A 74 10.08 2.88 5.02
C THR A 74 9.06 3.02 3.88
N PRO A 75 8.99 2.04 2.97
CA PRO A 75 8.11 2.15 1.80
C PRO A 75 6.64 2.14 2.18
N PRO A 76 5.78 2.68 1.29
CA PRO A 76 4.34 2.61 1.50
C PRO A 76 3.83 1.18 1.32
N SER A 77 2.62 0.94 1.80
CA SER A 77 1.91 -0.33 1.60
C SER A 77 0.62 -0.08 0.85
N PHE A 78 0.13 -1.12 0.17
CA PHE A 78 -1.18 -1.10 -0.47
C PHE A 78 -2.04 -2.22 0.13
N GLY A 79 -3.30 -1.92 0.39
CA GLY A 79 -4.25 -2.89 0.93
C GLY A 79 -5.48 -3.02 0.05
N LEU A 80 -5.91 -4.25 -0.19
CA LEU A 80 -7.14 -4.55 -0.93
C LEU A 80 -8.34 -4.39 -0.01
N VAL A 81 -9.39 -3.71 -0.48
CA VAL A 81 -10.61 -3.42 0.30
C VAL A 81 -11.83 -3.92 -0.45
N PRO A 82 -12.70 -4.70 0.15
CA PRO A 82 -12.51 -5.36 1.44
C PRO A 82 -11.44 -6.46 1.37
N PRO A 83 -10.89 -6.88 2.52
CA PRO A 83 -9.92 -7.98 2.50
C PRO A 83 -10.56 -9.22 1.90
N PRO A 84 -9.85 -9.94 1.03
CA PRO A 84 -10.37 -11.18 0.49
C PRO A 84 -10.35 -12.26 1.56
N ARG A 85 -11.03 -13.37 1.30
CA ARG A 85 -10.90 -14.55 2.15
C ARG A 85 -9.43 -14.95 2.20
N ILE A 86 -9.00 -15.45 3.35
CA ILE A 86 -7.63 -15.95 3.50
C ILE A 86 -7.33 -16.97 2.40
N LEU A 87 -6.15 -16.88 1.81
CA LEU A 87 -5.69 -17.75 0.72
C LEU A 87 -6.51 -17.65 -0.58
N THR A 88 -7.31 -16.59 -0.73
CA THR A 88 -8.01 -16.36 -2.01
C THR A 88 -7.02 -15.96 -3.10
N TYR A 89 -6.10 -15.08 -2.78
CA TYR A 89 -5.06 -14.62 -3.71
C TYR A 89 -3.69 -14.78 -3.09
N PRO A 90 -2.70 -15.30 -3.86
CA PRO A 90 -1.31 -15.33 -3.39
C PRO A 90 -0.80 -13.92 -3.11
N HIS A 91 0.13 -13.79 -2.15
CA HIS A 91 0.77 -12.52 -1.78
C HIS A 91 -0.20 -11.46 -1.25
N VAL A 92 -1.40 -11.87 -0.84
CA VAL A 92 -2.38 -11.00 -0.18
C VAL A 92 -2.63 -11.53 1.22
N GLU A 93 -2.34 -10.72 2.22
CA GLU A 93 -2.52 -11.10 3.62
C GLU A 93 -4.00 -11.08 4.03
N GLU A 94 -4.28 -11.61 5.23
CA GLU A 94 -5.62 -11.70 5.78
C GLU A 94 -6.35 -10.35 5.84
N ASP A 95 -5.62 -9.28 6.14
CA ASP A 95 -6.16 -7.91 6.20
C ASP A 95 -6.20 -7.20 4.85
N GLY A 96 -5.87 -7.90 3.78
CA GLY A 96 -5.85 -7.35 2.43
C GLY A 96 -4.52 -6.74 2.01
N MET A 97 -3.52 -6.71 2.91
CA MET A 97 -2.22 -6.12 2.58
C MET A 97 -1.52 -6.93 1.50
N LEU A 98 -0.98 -6.22 0.51
CA LEU A 98 -0.27 -6.82 -0.60
C LEU A 98 1.21 -6.97 -0.27
N CYS A 99 1.76 -8.15 -0.51
CA CYS A 99 3.19 -8.42 -0.32
C CYS A 99 3.93 -8.06 -1.62
N LEU A 100 4.40 -6.83 -1.72
CA LEU A 100 5.01 -6.29 -2.93
C LEU A 100 6.53 -6.23 -2.87
N LEU A 101 7.08 -6.08 -1.67
CA LEU A 101 8.53 -5.94 -1.50
C LEU A 101 9.17 -7.30 -1.32
N PHE A 102 10.31 -7.45 -1.93
CA PHE A 102 11.17 -8.61 -1.80
C PHE A 102 12.58 -8.12 -1.46
N ASP A 103 13.41 -9.02 -1.03
CA ASP A 103 14.78 -8.72 -0.64
C ASP A 103 15.54 -8.02 -1.78
N GLY A 104 16.17 -6.89 -1.45
CA GLY A 104 16.90 -6.10 -2.42
C GLY A 104 16.06 -5.10 -3.19
N ALA A 105 14.76 -4.99 -2.92
CA ALA A 105 13.95 -3.98 -3.57
C ALA A 105 14.44 -2.58 -3.18
N PRO A 106 14.76 -1.72 -4.16
CA PRO A 106 15.29 -0.40 -3.84
C PRO A 106 14.19 0.51 -3.29
N VAL A 107 14.52 1.24 -2.23
CA VAL A 107 13.66 2.29 -1.68
C VAL A 107 14.52 3.53 -1.55
N ASP A 108 14.15 4.58 -2.31
CA ASP A 108 14.88 5.84 -2.27
C ASP A 108 14.03 6.90 -1.56
N PRO A 109 14.39 7.27 -0.33
CA PRO A 109 13.62 8.25 0.42
C PRO A 109 13.64 9.65 -0.19
N ALA A 110 14.58 9.93 -1.09
CA ALA A 110 14.63 11.19 -1.82
C ALA A 110 13.66 11.23 -3.01
N GLN A 111 13.07 10.10 -3.37
CA GLN A 111 12.18 9.95 -4.52
C GLN A 111 10.87 9.28 -4.13
N PRO A 112 10.11 9.84 -3.17
CA PRO A 112 8.90 9.18 -2.67
C PRO A 112 7.84 8.96 -3.76
N VAL A 113 7.71 9.88 -4.70
CA VAL A 113 6.75 9.74 -5.81
C VAL A 113 7.09 8.54 -6.67
N GLU A 114 8.36 8.37 -7.01
CA GLU A 114 8.81 7.26 -7.85
C GLU A 114 8.62 5.90 -7.15
N VAL A 115 8.89 5.86 -5.84
CA VAL A 115 8.68 4.65 -5.04
C VAL A 115 7.20 4.28 -5.01
N VAL A 116 6.32 5.24 -4.76
CA VAL A 116 4.87 5.01 -4.75
C VAL A 116 4.38 4.54 -6.11
N LYS A 117 4.82 5.19 -7.19
CA LYS A 117 4.45 4.80 -8.56
C LYS A 117 4.86 3.37 -8.87
N GLN A 118 6.08 3.00 -8.50
CA GLN A 118 6.60 1.66 -8.75
C GLN A 118 5.80 0.61 -7.99
N LEU A 119 5.54 0.85 -6.70
CA LEU A 119 4.78 -0.08 -5.88
C LEU A 119 3.31 -0.16 -6.31
N LEU A 120 2.73 0.94 -6.77
CA LEU A 120 1.38 0.92 -7.33
C LEU A 120 1.34 0.06 -8.59
N SER A 121 2.32 0.21 -9.46
CA SER A 121 2.44 -0.62 -10.67
C SER A 121 2.57 -2.10 -10.31
N ASP A 122 3.38 -2.40 -9.30
CA ASP A 122 3.55 -3.78 -8.82
C ASP A 122 2.25 -4.33 -8.23
N ALA A 123 1.51 -3.50 -7.49
CA ALA A 123 0.22 -3.87 -6.92
C ALA A 123 -0.79 -4.21 -8.02
N VAL A 124 -0.88 -3.35 -9.03
CA VAL A 124 -1.78 -3.57 -10.17
C VAL A 124 -1.41 -4.87 -10.88
N GLY A 125 -0.13 -5.07 -11.16
CA GLY A 125 0.36 -6.28 -11.81
C GLY A 125 0.06 -7.55 -11.01
N LEU A 126 0.24 -7.50 -9.70
CA LEU A 126 -0.08 -8.62 -8.82
C LEU A 126 -1.57 -8.96 -8.87
N LEU A 127 -2.44 -7.95 -8.78
CA LEU A 127 -3.88 -8.17 -8.80
C LEU A 127 -4.38 -8.62 -10.17
N GLU A 128 -3.81 -8.11 -11.25
CA GLU A 128 -4.15 -8.59 -12.60
C GLU A 128 -3.90 -10.09 -12.72
N LYS A 129 -2.75 -10.55 -12.25
CA LYS A 129 -2.41 -11.98 -12.26
C LYS A 129 -3.32 -12.78 -11.35
N SER A 130 -3.63 -12.24 -10.16
CA SER A 130 -4.51 -12.91 -9.20
C SER A 130 -5.92 -13.08 -9.74
N TYR A 131 -6.46 -12.04 -10.36
CA TYR A 131 -7.81 -12.08 -10.93
C TYR A 131 -7.89 -13.00 -12.15
N ALA A 132 -6.81 -13.12 -12.91
CA ALA A 132 -6.74 -14.03 -14.05
C ALA A 132 -6.40 -15.47 -13.64
N GLY A 133 -6.03 -15.70 -12.38
CA GLY A 133 -5.63 -17.02 -11.91
C GLY A 133 -4.22 -17.43 -12.35
N GLU A 134 -3.44 -16.50 -12.90
CA GLU A 134 -2.13 -16.80 -13.46
C GLU A 134 -1.08 -17.11 -12.40
N ASN A 135 -1.27 -16.62 -11.16
CA ASN A 135 -0.32 -16.84 -10.08
C ASN A 135 -0.77 -17.87 -9.04
N GLN A 136 -1.68 -18.76 -9.42
CA GLN A 136 -2.16 -19.81 -8.50
C GLN A 136 -1.04 -20.73 -8.02
N GLY A 137 0.01 -20.90 -8.83
CA GLY A 137 1.17 -21.68 -8.42
C GLY A 137 1.91 -21.12 -7.21
N ASP A 138 1.83 -19.81 -6.98
CA ASP A 138 2.47 -19.14 -5.86
C ASP A 138 1.88 -19.57 -4.51
N PHE A 139 0.60 -19.91 -4.48
CA PHE A 139 -0.04 -20.45 -3.30
C PHE A 139 0.65 -21.71 -2.79
N ARG A 140 1.04 -22.56 -3.72
CA ARG A 140 1.67 -23.83 -3.39
C ARG A 140 2.99 -23.59 -2.67
N GLU A 141 3.79 -22.67 -3.17
CA GLU A 141 5.07 -22.32 -2.58
C GLU A 141 4.88 -21.66 -1.21
N GLU A 142 3.99 -20.70 -1.09
CA GLU A 142 3.69 -20.03 0.17
C GLU A 142 3.16 -21.00 1.22
N PHE A 143 2.25 -21.88 0.82
CA PHE A 143 1.65 -22.84 1.72
C PHE A 143 2.67 -23.83 2.26
N LEU A 144 3.63 -24.23 1.44
CA LEU A 144 4.69 -25.13 1.86
C LEU A 144 5.77 -24.45 2.70
N SER A 145 5.82 -23.13 2.70
CA SER A 145 6.79 -22.35 3.48
C SER A 145 6.35 -22.14 4.93
N TYR A 146 5.09 -22.33 5.23
CA TYR A 146 4.55 -22.11 6.58
C TYR A 146 4.70 -23.32 7.47
#